data_59a5215f9d2ff63bcb7b7aa9de466dc0
#
_entry.id   59a5215f9d2ff63bcb7b7aa9de466dc0
#
_cell.length_a   1.000
_cell.length_b   1.000
_cell.length_c   1.000
_cell.angle_alpha   90.00
_cell.angle_beta   90.00
_cell.angle_gamma   90.00
#
_symmetry.space_group_name_H-M   'P 1'
#
loop_
_entity.id
_entity.type
_entity.pdbx_description
1 polymer ?
#
loop_
_entity_poly.entity_id
_entity_poly.type
_entity_poly.pdbx_seq_one_letter_code
_entity_poly.pdbx_strand_id
1 'polypeptide(L)' 'MIDEKIEKIAARIKEVYHLERNEAIRLIKTTKFYKALTDEEYKIADRDPEELFSIYQEEIETGHLIF' A
#
# COMPACT_ATOMS: atom_id res chain seq x y z
N MET A 1 14.12 2.75 -0.07
CA MET A 1 13.47 3.16 1.19
C MET A 1 11.97 2.97 1.11
N ILE A 2 11.33 2.76 2.25
CA ILE A 2 9.88 2.54 2.31
C ILE A 2 9.10 3.72 1.74
N ASP A 3 9.58 4.94 1.97
CA ASP A 3 8.89 6.14 1.47
C ASP A 3 8.76 6.15 -0.05
N GLU A 4 9.77 5.66 -0.76
CA GLU A 4 9.69 5.58 -2.22
C GLU A 4 8.63 4.59 -2.66
N LYS A 5 8.52 3.47 -1.96
CA LYS A 5 7.52 2.46 -2.29
C LYS A 5 6.12 2.98 -1.99
N ILE A 6 5.95 3.67 -0.88
CA ILE A 6 4.67 4.30 -0.55
C ILE A 6 4.28 5.31 -1.62
N GLU A 7 5.24 6.11 -2.09
CA GLU A 7 4.99 7.06 -3.17
C GLU A 7 4.51 6.37 -4.45
N LYS A 8 5.14 5.27 -4.81
CA LYS A 8 4.76 4.52 -6.02
C LYS A 8 3.38 3.90 -5.88
N ILE A 9 3.09 3.34 -4.71
CA ILE A 9 1.78 2.77 -4.44
C ILE A 9 0.72 3.87 -4.46
N ALA A 10 1.02 5.02 -3.86
CA ALA A 10 0.11 6.16 -3.85
C ALA A 10 -0.18 6.65 -5.26
N ALA A 11 0.81 6.64 -6.14
CA ALA A 11 0.62 7.03 -7.54
C ALA A 11 -0.38 6.10 -8.22
N ARG A 12 -0.31 4.81 -7.96
CA ARG A 12 -1.26 3.84 -8.50
C ARG A 12 -2.67 4.06 -7.95
N ILE A 13 -2.75 4.28 -6.65
CA ILE A 13 -4.04 4.55 -6.00
C ILE A 13 -4.68 5.80 -6.60
N LYS A 14 -3.88 6.84 -6.79
CA LYS A 14 -4.32 8.08 -7.39
C LYS A 14 -4.94 7.85 -8.77
N GLU A 15 -4.30 7.01 -9.59
CA GLU A 15 -4.79 6.69 -10.91
C GLU A 15 -6.06 5.83 -10.89
N VAL A 16 -6.07 4.81 -10.06
CA VAL A 16 -7.16 3.83 -10.04
C VAL A 16 -8.40 4.38 -9.37
N TYR A 17 -8.23 5.10 -8.28
CA TYR A 17 -9.35 5.60 -7.47
C TYR A 17 -9.62 7.09 -7.63
N HIS A 18 -8.84 7.77 -8.48
CA HIS A 18 -9.00 9.21 -8.75
C HIS A 18 -8.91 10.07 -7.49
N LEU A 19 -7.92 9.78 -6.67
CA LEU A 19 -7.68 10.51 -5.43
C LEU A 19 -6.48 11.44 -5.55
N GLU A 20 -6.39 12.40 -4.66
CA GLU A 20 -5.21 13.24 -4.57
C GLU A 20 -4.09 12.48 -3.86
N ARG A 21 -2.84 12.89 -4.13
CA ARG A 21 -1.68 12.24 -3.56
C ARG A 21 -1.74 12.15 -2.04
N ASN A 22 -2.09 13.24 -1.38
CA ASN A 22 -2.17 13.27 0.08
C ASN A 22 -3.24 12.33 0.62
N GLU A 23 -4.37 12.24 -0.07
CA GLU A 23 -5.42 11.32 0.30
C GLU A 23 -4.99 9.87 0.12
N ALA A 24 -4.30 9.57 -0.98
CA ALA A 24 -3.81 8.23 -1.24
C ALA A 24 -2.82 7.80 -0.16
N ILE A 25 -1.90 8.67 0.21
CA ILE A 25 -0.93 8.38 1.26
C ILE A 25 -1.63 8.15 2.60
N ARG A 26 -2.61 8.98 2.90
CA ARG A 26 -3.37 8.84 4.15
C ARG A 26 -4.09 7.49 4.20
N LEU A 27 -4.71 7.09 3.10
CA LEU A 27 -5.39 5.81 3.03
C LEU A 27 -4.43 4.65 3.29
N ILE A 28 -3.25 4.70 2.68
CA ILE A 28 -2.24 3.67 2.90
C ILE A 28 -1.90 3.59 4.39
N LYS A 29 -1.70 4.72 5.03
CA LYS A 29 -1.28 4.76 6.44
C LYS A 29 -2.34 4.26 7.41
N THR A 30 -3.61 4.22 7.00
CA THR A 30 -4.69 3.72 7.86
C THR A 30 -4.91 2.22 7.72
N THR A 31 -4.23 1.55 6.81
CA THR A 31 -4.42 0.13 6.55
C THR A 31 -3.48 -0.74 7.37
N LYS A 32 -3.88 -1.99 7.56
CA LYS A 32 -2.99 -3.00 8.15
C LYS A 32 -1.82 -3.27 7.22
N PHE A 33 -2.03 -3.08 5.92
CA PHE A 33 -0.98 -3.20 4.92
C PHE A 33 0.21 -2.28 5.26
N TYR A 34 -0.06 -1.05 5.68
CA TYR A 34 1.01 -0.13 6.04
C TYR A 34 1.80 -0.65 7.25
N LYS A 35 1.10 -1.21 8.24
CA LYS A 35 1.76 -1.79 9.40
C LYS A 35 2.67 -2.96 8.99
N ALA A 36 2.17 -3.83 8.12
CA ALA A 36 2.96 -4.94 7.62
C ALA A 36 4.15 -4.44 6.79
N LEU A 37 3.95 -3.40 6.01
CA LEU A 37 5.00 -2.83 5.17
C LEU A 37 6.15 -2.27 6.01
N THR A 38 5.84 -1.69 7.17
CA THR A 38 6.85 -1.11 8.04
C THR A 38 7.39 -2.10 9.07
N ASP A 39 6.82 -3.30 9.15
CA ASP A 39 7.25 -4.33 10.09
C ASP A 39 8.25 -5.26 9.41
N GLU A 40 9.43 -5.34 9.98
CA GLU A 40 10.50 -6.16 9.42
C GLU A 40 10.19 -7.65 9.42
N GLU A 41 9.31 -8.11 10.28
CA GLU A 41 8.94 -9.52 10.35
C GLU A 41 8.25 -10.01 9.09
N TYR A 42 7.43 -9.16 8.47
CA TYR A 42 6.69 -9.55 7.27
C TYR A 42 7.51 -9.48 6.00
N LYS A 43 8.55 -8.66 5.97
CA LYS A 43 9.48 -8.54 4.84
C LYS A 43 8.83 -8.27 3.50
N ILE A 44 7.67 -7.65 3.49
CA ILE A 44 6.98 -7.35 2.23
C ILE A 44 7.49 -6.09 1.55
N ALA A 45 8.24 -5.27 2.27
CA ALA A 45 8.77 -4.02 1.72
C ALA A 45 9.71 -4.24 0.54
N ASP A 46 10.30 -5.45 0.42
CA ASP A 46 11.18 -5.77 -0.69
C ASP A 46 10.44 -6.16 -1.97
N ARG A 47 9.14 -6.32 -1.91
CA ARG A 47 8.35 -6.69 -3.08
C ARG A 47 8.18 -5.52 -4.04
N ASP A 48 7.87 -5.84 -5.29
CA ASP A 48 7.63 -4.82 -6.30
C ASP A 48 6.43 -3.95 -5.94
N PRO A 49 6.45 -2.66 -6.33
CA PRO A 49 5.30 -1.78 -6.05
C PRO A 49 3.97 -2.31 -6.58
N GLU A 50 3.97 -2.99 -7.73
CA GLU A 50 2.74 -3.56 -8.27
C GLU A 50 2.19 -4.68 -7.39
N GLU A 51 3.08 -5.52 -6.87
CA GLU A 51 2.69 -6.55 -5.92
C GLU A 51 2.13 -5.94 -4.64
N LEU A 52 2.80 -4.91 -4.14
CA LEU A 52 2.36 -4.21 -2.94
C LEU A 52 1.00 -3.57 -3.15
N PHE A 53 0.77 -2.99 -4.32
CA PHE A 53 -0.52 -2.41 -4.65
C PHE A 53 -1.61 -3.49 -4.66
N SER A 54 -1.31 -4.68 -5.19
CA SER A 54 -2.26 -5.79 -5.20
C SER A 54 -2.63 -6.21 -3.79
N ILE A 55 -1.67 -6.27 -2.89
CA ILE A 55 -1.92 -6.61 -1.49
C ILE A 55 -2.82 -5.57 -0.84
N TYR A 56 -2.54 -4.30 -1.08
CA TYR A 56 -3.36 -3.20 -0.60
C TYR A 56 -4.79 -3.31 -1.12
N GLN A 57 -4.93 -3.57 -2.39
CA GLN A 57 -6.23 -3.67 -3.04
C GLN A 57 -7.06 -4.82 -2.46
N GLU A 58 -6.41 -5.96 -2.19
CA GLU A 58 -7.07 -7.09 -1.56
C GLU A 58 -7.60 -6.72 -0.18
N GLU A 59 -6.83 -6.01 0.60
CA GLU A 59 -7.29 -5.58 1.92
C GLU A 59 -8.50 -4.67 1.81
N ILE A 60 -8.48 -3.73 0.89
CA ILE A 60 -9.57 -2.78 0.72
C ILE A 60 -10.85 -3.49 0.24
N GLU A 61 -10.72 -4.42 -0.68
CA GLU A 61 -11.87 -5.12 -1.26
C GLU A 61 -12.47 -6.18 -0.34
N THR A 62 -11.62 -6.92 0.36
CA THR A 62 -12.08 -8.03 1.19
C THR A 62 -12.14 -7.71 2.68
N GLY A 63 -11.48 -6.64 3.10
CA GLY A 63 -11.34 -6.30 4.51
C GLY A 63 -10.31 -7.14 5.25
N HIS A 64 -9.59 -7.99 4.53
CA HIS A 64 -8.56 -8.87 5.10
C HIS A 64 -7.24 -8.69 4.39
N LEU A 65 -6.18 -8.68 5.17
CA LEU A 65 -4.83 -8.61 4.64
C LEU A 65 -4.37 -10.03 4.29
N ILE A 66 -4.11 -10.26 2.99
CA ILE A 66 -3.68 -11.55 2.48
C ILE A 66 -2.33 -11.38 1.79
N PHE A 67 -1.32 -12.10 2.26
CA PHE A 67 -0.02 -12.14 1.60
C PHE A 67 0.81 -13.34 2.04
#